data_02e6231b484e47bded90fcf39f65e3e8
#
_entry.id   02e6231b484e47bded90fcf39f65e3e8
#
_cell.length_a   1.000
_cell.length_b   1.000
_cell.length_c   1.000
_cell.angle_alpha   90.00
_cell.angle_beta   90.00
_cell.angle_gamma   90.00
#
_symmetry.space_group_name_H-M   'P 1'
#
loop_
_entity.id
_entity.type
_entity.pdbx_description
1 polymer ?
#
loop_
_entity_poly.entity_id
_entity_poly.type
_entity_poly.pdbx_seq_one_letter_code
_entity_poly.pdbx_strand_id
1 'polypeptide(L)'
;AGVECSRKTMYPDWLSLSGEGYVASMYKKYGKVVSPMGCRAFLSPWFERGGMHPADENDTPVFVGRFNIGAISLHLPMIYAKAKKESKDFYEVLDYYMELIRQLHIRTYDYLGEMKASVNPLAFCEGGFLGGHLGIHDKIKPILKSATASFGITALNELQEVYNGKSLVEDGQFAIEVMEYINKKVNEFKEEDGWLYALYGTPAENLCGLQVKQFRKKYGVVAHVSDKPYVSNSFHCHVSENISPIQKQDLEKRFWDLMNGGKIQYVKYPINYNKKAVETLLRRAMDMGFYEGVNLALSYCDDCGHQELDMDVCPKCGSKNLTKIDRMNGYLAYSRVKGDSRLAAHKMEEIKDRKSM
;
A
#
# COMPACT_ATOMS: atom_id res chain seq x y z
N ALA A 1 22.81 13.37 -4.60
CA ALA A 1 22.07 14.08 -3.54
C ALA A 1 20.95 13.18 -2.95
N GLY A 2 19.96 12.72 -3.73
CA GLY A 2 18.82 11.95 -3.23
C GLY A 2 19.19 10.69 -2.43
N VAL A 3 20.11 9.85 -2.93
CA VAL A 3 20.58 8.65 -2.22
C VAL A 3 21.23 9.01 -0.89
N GLU A 4 21.98 10.11 -0.87
CA GLU A 4 22.58 10.63 0.37
C GLU A 4 21.52 11.05 1.39
N CYS A 5 20.43 11.63 0.92
CA CYS A 5 19.30 11.98 1.77
C CYS A 5 18.59 10.72 2.29
N SER A 6 18.21 9.77 1.39
CA SER A 6 17.50 8.56 1.79
C SER A 6 18.26 7.72 2.81
N ARG A 7 19.59 7.58 2.67
CA ARG A 7 20.39 6.82 3.63
C ARG A 7 20.53 7.47 5.01
N LYS A 8 20.20 8.76 5.14
CA LYS A 8 20.26 9.50 6.42
C LYS A 8 18.90 9.71 7.06
N THR A 9 17.85 9.80 6.25
CA THR A 9 16.54 10.24 6.69
C THR A 9 15.39 9.30 6.30
N MET A 10 15.69 8.22 5.58
CA MET A 10 14.71 7.32 4.96
C MET A 10 13.83 7.98 3.87
N TYR A 11 14.11 9.21 3.48
CA TYR A 11 13.46 9.96 2.41
C TYR A 11 14.50 10.55 1.44
N PRO A 12 14.13 10.79 0.17
CA PRO A 12 12.84 10.50 -0.49
C PRO A 12 12.64 9.02 -0.78
N ASP A 13 11.39 8.62 -1.04
CA ASP A 13 11.06 7.37 -1.72
C ASP A 13 11.30 7.51 -3.22
N TRP A 14 11.49 6.38 -3.90
CA TRP A 14 11.95 6.32 -5.27
C TRP A 14 10.94 5.66 -6.18
N LEU A 15 10.48 6.38 -7.20
CA LEU A 15 9.54 5.88 -8.19
C LEU A 15 10.24 5.61 -9.52
N SER A 16 10.16 4.38 -10.02
CA SER A 16 10.74 4.02 -11.33
C SER A 16 9.92 4.58 -12.49
N LEU A 17 10.60 5.29 -13.37
CA LEU A 17 10.06 5.73 -14.67
C LEU A 17 10.74 5.00 -15.84
N SER A 18 11.80 4.23 -15.59
CA SER A 18 12.62 3.56 -16.61
C SER A 18 12.48 2.05 -16.64
N GLY A 19 12.05 1.44 -15.55
CA GLY A 19 11.88 -0.01 -15.43
C GLY A 19 10.69 -0.55 -16.22
N GLU A 20 10.17 -1.66 -15.75
CA GLU A 20 8.97 -2.32 -16.29
C GLU A 20 7.73 -1.95 -15.46
N GLY A 21 6.54 -2.27 -15.99
CA GLY A 21 5.28 -2.14 -15.30
C GLY A 21 4.48 -0.88 -15.65
N TYR A 22 3.38 -0.69 -14.95
CA TYR A 22 2.35 0.31 -15.25
C TYR A 22 2.88 1.75 -15.30
N VAL A 23 3.62 2.17 -14.28
CA VAL A 23 4.11 3.57 -14.17
C VAL A 23 5.08 3.90 -15.30
N ALA A 24 6.06 3.01 -15.53
CA ALA A 24 7.04 3.19 -16.59
C ALA A 24 6.39 3.16 -17.99
N SER A 25 5.39 2.29 -18.19
CA SER A 25 4.63 2.22 -19.46
C SER A 25 3.89 3.50 -19.74
N MET A 26 3.21 4.09 -18.75
CA MET A 26 2.52 5.39 -18.91
C MET A 26 3.50 6.51 -19.21
N TYR A 27 4.65 6.52 -18.54
CA TYR A 27 5.68 7.53 -18.80
C TYR A 27 6.29 7.39 -20.19
N LYS A 28 6.66 6.16 -20.60
CA LYS A 28 7.24 5.89 -21.93
C LYS A 28 6.27 6.25 -23.06
N LYS A 29 4.99 5.91 -22.91
CA LYS A 29 3.99 6.12 -23.97
C LYS A 29 3.48 7.55 -24.04
N TYR A 30 3.23 8.19 -22.90
CA TYR A 30 2.52 9.47 -22.85
C TYR A 30 3.32 10.61 -22.20
N GLY A 31 4.52 10.35 -21.68
CA GLY A 31 5.27 11.34 -20.89
C GLY A 31 4.59 11.75 -19.58
N LYS A 32 3.60 10.96 -19.12
CA LYS A 32 2.82 11.26 -17.91
C LYS A 32 3.29 10.42 -16.73
N VAL A 33 3.51 11.06 -15.60
CA VAL A 33 3.92 10.37 -14.36
C VAL A 33 2.69 9.96 -13.56
N VAL A 34 2.57 8.68 -13.27
CA VAL A 34 1.59 8.14 -12.31
C VAL A 34 2.22 8.25 -10.93
N SER A 35 2.04 9.38 -10.27
CA SER A 35 2.60 9.62 -8.93
C SER A 35 1.78 8.89 -7.87
N PRO A 36 2.42 8.22 -6.90
CA PRO A 36 1.71 7.66 -5.76
C PRO A 36 1.09 8.77 -4.89
N MET A 37 -0.11 8.51 -4.39
CA MET A 37 -0.82 9.39 -3.47
C MET A 37 -0.77 8.82 -2.06
N GLY A 38 -0.64 9.69 -1.05
CA GLY A 38 -0.48 9.27 0.33
C GLY A 38 0.69 8.30 0.47
N CYS A 39 0.43 7.10 1.02
CA CYS A 39 1.48 6.10 1.18
C CYS A 39 1.86 5.40 -0.13
N ARG A 40 0.88 4.95 -0.93
CA ARG A 40 1.13 4.04 -2.05
C ARG A 40 0.00 3.94 -3.07
N ALA A 41 -1.04 4.76 -3.01
CA ALA A 41 -2.18 4.64 -3.92
C ALA A 41 -1.82 5.15 -5.32
N PHE A 42 -2.15 4.37 -6.34
CA PHE A 42 -2.05 4.75 -7.74
C PHE A 42 -3.44 4.92 -8.35
N LEU A 43 -3.59 5.91 -9.22
CA LEU A 43 -4.82 6.13 -9.96
C LEU A 43 -4.89 5.22 -11.19
N SER A 44 -6.06 4.67 -11.45
CA SER A 44 -6.35 4.04 -12.75
C SER A 44 -6.29 5.08 -13.86
N PRO A 45 -5.95 4.70 -15.12
CA PRO A 45 -5.98 5.63 -16.23
C PRO A 45 -7.36 6.27 -16.41
N TRP A 46 -7.37 7.57 -16.70
CA TRP A 46 -8.52 8.33 -17.14
C TRP A 46 -8.08 9.26 -18.25
N PHE A 47 -8.68 9.16 -19.42
CA PHE A 47 -8.29 9.88 -20.61
C PHE A 47 -9.07 11.17 -20.76
N GLU A 48 -8.41 12.21 -21.28
CA GLU A 48 -9.00 13.57 -21.38
C GLU A 48 -10.32 13.59 -22.15
N ARG A 49 -10.41 12.85 -23.26
CA ARG A 49 -11.58 12.81 -24.13
C ARG A 49 -12.45 11.57 -23.93
N GLY A 50 -11.82 10.42 -23.79
CA GLY A 50 -12.52 9.14 -23.76
C GLY A 50 -12.89 8.65 -22.34
N GLY A 51 -12.39 9.27 -21.30
CA GLY A 51 -12.68 8.85 -19.93
C GLY A 51 -11.96 7.56 -19.55
N MET A 52 -12.68 6.51 -19.22
CA MET A 52 -12.10 5.23 -18.78
C MET A 52 -11.27 4.55 -19.89
N HIS A 53 -11.64 4.73 -21.14
CA HIS A 53 -10.91 4.25 -22.30
C HIS A 53 -10.51 5.42 -23.19
N PRO A 54 -9.38 5.34 -23.92
CA PRO A 54 -9.00 6.39 -24.84
C PRO A 54 -10.00 6.53 -25.99
N ALA A 55 -10.35 7.75 -26.37
CA ALA A 55 -11.22 8.03 -27.51
C ALA A 55 -10.57 7.62 -28.84
N ASP A 56 -9.24 7.81 -28.93
CA ASP A 56 -8.39 7.43 -30.06
C ASP A 56 -6.92 7.30 -29.60
N GLU A 57 -6.03 7.02 -30.55
CA GLU A 57 -4.58 6.84 -30.28
C GLU A 57 -3.85 8.09 -29.76
N ASN A 58 -4.42 9.28 -30.01
CA ASN A 58 -3.87 10.56 -29.58
C ASN A 58 -4.46 11.04 -28.24
N ASP A 59 -5.40 10.29 -27.65
CA ASP A 59 -5.96 10.65 -26.36
C ASP A 59 -4.94 10.39 -25.24
N THR A 60 -4.86 11.30 -24.28
CA THR A 60 -3.83 11.24 -23.22
C THR A 60 -4.44 11.04 -21.85
N PRO A 61 -3.80 10.21 -20.99
CA PRO A 61 -4.29 10.02 -19.63
C PRO A 61 -3.96 11.21 -18.74
N VAL A 62 -4.88 11.53 -17.83
CA VAL A 62 -4.74 12.56 -16.80
C VAL A 62 -4.53 11.89 -15.45
N PHE A 63 -3.46 12.26 -14.74
CA PHE A 63 -3.18 11.78 -13.39
C PHE A 63 -3.18 12.92 -12.36
N VAL A 64 -2.94 14.15 -12.77
CA VAL A 64 -2.92 15.33 -11.90
C VAL A 64 -4.34 15.85 -11.68
N GLY A 65 -4.63 16.31 -10.46
CA GLY A 65 -5.94 16.83 -10.11
C GLY A 65 -7.04 15.77 -10.01
N ARG A 66 -6.67 14.53 -9.74
CA ARG A 66 -7.58 13.41 -9.51
C ARG A 66 -7.34 12.82 -8.13
N PHE A 67 -8.24 11.98 -7.66
CA PHE A 67 -8.17 11.44 -6.31
C PHE A 67 -8.69 10.00 -6.21
N ASN A 68 -8.39 9.34 -5.10
CA ASN A 68 -8.95 8.06 -4.72
C ASN A 68 -10.05 8.30 -3.69
N ILE A 69 -11.23 7.70 -3.85
CA ILE A 69 -12.37 7.89 -2.95
C ILE A 69 -12.28 7.03 -1.69
N GLY A 70 -11.36 6.09 -1.64
CA GLY A 70 -11.16 5.22 -0.50
C GLY A 70 -10.81 3.79 -0.87
N ALA A 71 -10.37 3.04 0.13
CA ALA A 71 -10.04 1.62 0.01
C ALA A 71 -10.85 0.82 1.05
N ILE A 72 -11.43 -0.29 0.60
CA ILE A 72 -12.08 -1.27 1.45
C ILE A 72 -11.29 -2.57 1.34
N SER A 73 -10.84 -3.09 2.48
CA SER A 73 -9.83 -4.16 2.48
C SER A 73 -10.39 -5.50 2.89
N LEU A 74 -10.12 -6.52 2.07
CA LEU A 74 -10.34 -7.92 2.36
C LEU A 74 -9.26 -8.42 3.34
N HIS A 75 -9.67 -9.04 4.42
CA HIS A 75 -8.78 -9.84 5.27
C HIS A 75 -8.83 -11.29 4.78
N LEU A 76 -7.89 -11.67 3.94
CA LEU A 76 -7.95 -12.92 3.18
C LEU A 76 -8.02 -14.19 4.05
N PRO A 77 -7.26 -14.33 5.16
CA PRO A 77 -7.41 -15.48 6.05
C PRO A 77 -8.80 -15.61 6.68
N MET A 78 -9.50 -14.48 6.94
CA MET A 78 -10.85 -14.52 7.49
C MET A 78 -11.87 -15.07 6.49
N ILE A 79 -11.67 -14.78 5.19
CA ILE A 79 -12.47 -15.32 4.09
C ILE A 79 -12.23 -16.83 3.99
N TYR A 80 -10.97 -17.26 4.03
CA TYR A 80 -10.58 -18.66 4.01
C TYR A 80 -11.16 -19.45 5.21
N ALA A 81 -11.03 -18.89 6.42
CA ALA A 81 -11.61 -19.52 7.62
C ALA A 81 -13.14 -19.63 7.55
N LYS A 82 -13.81 -18.62 6.95
CA LYS A 82 -15.27 -18.68 6.73
C LYS A 82 -15.62 -19.78 5.74
N ALA A 83 -14.92 -19.87 4.62
CA ALA A 83 -15.14 -20.91 3.61
C ALA A 83 -15.00 -22.33 4.23
N LYS A 84 -13.93 -22.55 4.98
CA LYS A 84 -13.70 -23.81 5.71
C LYS A 84 -14.81 -24.12 6.72
N LYS A 85 -15.23 -23.14 7.52
CA LYS A 85 -16.29 -23.31 8.53
C LYS A 85 -17.64 -23.64 7.90
N GLU A 86 -17.94 -23.06 6.74
CA GLU A 86 -19.21 -23.23 6.04
C GLU A 86 -19.17 -24.37 5.01
N SER A 87 -18.05 -25.06 4.87
CA SER A 87 -17.81 -26.10 3.84
C SER A 87 -18.12 -25.62 2.43
N LYS A 88 -17.73 -24.36 2.14
CA LYS A 88 -17.87 -23.70 0.85
C LYS A 88 -16.55 -23.61 0.13
N ASP A 89 -16.61 -23.39 -1.18
CA ASP A 89 -15.45 -23.02 -1.96
C ASP A 89 -14.91 -21.64 -1.53
N PHE A 90 -13.59 -21.49 -1.53
CA PHE A 90 -12.95 -20.23 -1.13
C PHE A 90 -13.33 -19.07 -2.05
N TYR A 91 -13.38 -19.32 -3.36
CA TYR A 91 -13.69 -18.28 -4.35
C TYR A 91 -15.17 -17.87 -4.29
N GLU A 92 -16.09 -18.80 -3.96
CA GLU A 92 -17.50 -18.46 -3.71
C GLU A 92 -17.64 -17.44 -2.57
N VAL A 93 -16.92 -17.66 -1.47
CA VAL A 93 -16.94 -16.74 -0.33
C VAL A 93 -16.21 -15.44 -0.64
N LEU A 94 -15.12 -15.48 -1.39
CA LEU A 94 -14.40 -14.32 -1.86
C LEU A 94 -15.28 -13.45 -2.76
N ASP A 95 -15.96 -14.03 -3.74
CA ASP A 95 -16.90 -13.33 -4.63
C ASP A 95 -18.01 -12.61 -3.86
N TYR A 96 -18.58 -13.26 -2.85
CA TYR A 96 -19.56 -12.61 -1.98
C TYR A 96 -19.02 -11.33 -1.33
N TYR A 97 -17.79 -11.35 -0.78
CA TYR A 97 -17.22 -10.17 -0.16
C TYR A 97 -16.75 -9.13 -1.18
N MET A 98 -16.30 -9.53 -2.35
CA MET A 98 -15.97 -8.61 -3.43
C MET A 98 -17.20 -7.87 -3.94
N GLU A 99 -18.33 -8.57 -4.09
CA GLU A 99 -19.61 -7.92 -4.45
C GLU A 99 -20.08 -6.95 -3.35
N LEU A 100 -19.92 -7.29 -2.06
CA LEU A 100 -20.23 -6.34 -0.98
C LEU A 100 -19.36 -5.06 -1.05
N ILE A 101 -18.07 -5.20 -1.35
CA ILE A 101 -17.18 -4.04 -1.54
C ILE A 101 -17.62 -3.21 -2.74
N ARG A 102 -17.94 -3.87 -3.87
CA ARG A 102 -18.50 -3.21 -5.07
C ARG A 102 -19.72 -2.37 -4.73
N GLN A 103 -20.69 -2.96 -4.03
CA GLN A 103 -21.90 -2.26 -3.60
C GLN A 103 -21.60 -1.07 -2.68
N LEU A 104 -20.64 -1.20 -1.77
CA LEU A 104 -20.21 -0.11 -0.91
C LEU A 104 -19.55 1.01 -1.70
N HIS A 105 -18.73 0.70 -2.70
CA HIS A 105 -18.13 1.71 -3.58
C HIS A 105 -19.19 2.43 -4.41
N ILE A 106 -20.15 1.72 -5.02
CA ILE A 106 -21.25 2.32 -5.77
C ILE A 106 -22.06 3.30 -4.88
N ARG A 107 -22.42 2.83 -3.67
CA ARG A 107 -23.13 3.70 -2.72
C ARG A 107 -22.30 4.91 -2.29
N THR A 108 -21.00 4.77 -2.19
CA THR A 108 -20.09 5.88 -1.89
C THR A 108 -20.06 6.90 -3.04
N TYR A 109 -19.93 6.42 -4.28
CA TYR A 109 -20.03 7.29 -5.46
C TYR A 109 -21.36 8.03 -5.54
N ASP A 110 -22.47 7.35 -5.30
CA ASP A 110 -23.80 7.97 -5.31
C ASP A 110 -23.96 8.99 -4.21
N TYR A 111 -23.58 8.64 -2.97
CA TYR A 111 -23.67 9.56 -1.83
C TYR A 111 -22.81 10.82 -2.02
N LEU A 112 -21.54 10.65 -2.39
CA LEU A 112 -20.64 11.78 -2.65
C LEU A 112 -21.10 12.58 -3.88
N GLY A 113 -21.60 11.90 -4.91
CA GLY A 113 -22.09 12.54 -6.12
C GLY A 113 -23.24 13.52 -5.93
N GLU A 114 -24.02 13.36 -4.89
CA GLU A 114 -25.10 14.26 -4.51
C GLU A 114 -24.62 15.51 -3.73
N MET A 115 -23.37 15.52 -3.28
CA MET A 115 -22.78 16.67 -2.60
C MET A 115 -22.58 17.82 -3.58
N LYS A 116 -22.75 19.04 -3.07
CA LYS A 116 -22.48 20.26 -3.82
C LYS A 116 -21.01 20.64 -3.76
N ALA A 117 -20.51 21.31 -4.79
CA ALA A 117 -19.12 21.79 -4.86
C ALA A 117 -18.76 22.73 -3.68
N SER A 118 -19.76 23.34 -3.05
CA SER A 118 -19.59 24.16 -1.84
C SER A 118 -18.96 23.42 -0.65
N VAL A 119 -18.94 22.08 -0.61
CA VAL A 119 -18.25 21.31 0.46
C VAL A 119 -16.75 21.50 0.44
N ASN A 120 -16.17 21.77 -0.74
CA ASN A 120 -14.76 22.13 -0.92
C ASN A 120 -14.58 22.98 -2.19
N PRO A 121 -14.82 24.30 -2.13
CA PRO A 121 -14.76 25.17 -3.29
C PRO A 121 -13.38 25.20 -3.96
N LEU A 122 -12.28 25.15 -3.18
CA LEU A 122 -10.92 25.13 -3.75
C LEU A 122 -10.69 23.90 -4.63
N ALA A 123 -11.22 22.75 -4.24
CA ALA A 123 -11.08 21.53 -5.00
C ALA A 123 -11.99 21.48 -6.23
N PHE A 124 -13.24 21.91 -6.10
CA PHE A 124 -14.26 21.67 -7.11
C PHE A 124 -14.60 22.88 -7.99
N CYS A 125 -14.36 24.10 -7.50
CA CYS A 125 -14.65 25.34 -8.26
C CYS A 125 -13.39 26.04 -8.77
N GLU A 126 -12.31 26.01 -7.99
CA GLU A 126 -11.10 26.83 -8.23
C GLU A 126 -9.91 26.05 -8.87
N GLY A 127 -10.20 24.90 -9.47
CA GLY A 127 -9.20 24.17 -10.27
C GLY A 127 -8.43 23.07 -9.58
N GLY A 128 -8.75 22.71 -8.34
CA GLY A 128 -8.05 21.64 -7.60
C GLY A 128 -8.22 20.28 -8.24
N PHE A 129 -9.45 19.90 -8.61
CA PHE A 129 -9.73 18.63 -9.27
C PHE A 129 -10.19 18.82 -10.71
N LEU A 130 -9.47 18.21 -11.66
CA LEU A 130 -9.75 18.25 -13.11
C LEU A 130 -10.11 19.66 -13.64
N GLY A 131 -9.39 20.67 -13.16
CA GLY A 131 -9.66 22.04 -13.51
C GLY A 131 -10.80 22.70 -12.75
N GLY A 132 -11.54 21.97 -11.89
CA GLY A 132 -12.49 22.47 -10.90
C GLY A 132 -13.41 23.59 -11.36
N HIS A 133 -14.14 23.43 -12.44
CA HIS A 133 -14.98 24.49 -13.01
C HIS A 133 -16.47 24.33 -12.66
N LEU A 134 -16.76 23.67 -11.54
CA LEU A 134 -18.14 23.56 -11.07
C LEU A 134 -18.61 24.87 -10.43
N GLY A 135 -19.86 25.23 -10.64
CA GLY A 135 -20.52 26.24 -9.85
C GLY A 135 -20.67 25.76 -8.39
N ILE A 136 -20.65 26.68 -7.43
CA ILE A 136 -20.67 26.37 -5.99
C ILE A 136 -21.88 25.52 -5.55
N HIS A 137 -22.96 25.57 -6.32
CA HIS A 137 -24.19 24.80 -6.07
C HIS A 137 -24.32 23.53 -6.92
N ASP A 138 -23.38 23.30 -7.85
CA ASP A 138 -23.39 22.13 -8.70
C ASP A 138 -23.01 20.87 -7.89
N LYS A 139 -23.53 19.71 -8.34
CA LYS A 139 -23.15 18.42 -7.76
C LYS A 139 -21.76 18.01 -8.26
N ILE A 140 -20.98 17.37 -7.39
CA ILE A 140 -19.60 16.94 -7.73
C ILE A 140 -19.53 15.64 -8.54
N LYS A 141 -20.67 15.00 -8.82
CA LYS A 141 -20.77 13.72 -9.54
C LYS A 141 -19.95 13.64 -10.84
N PRO A 142 -19.91 14.68 -11.71
CA PRO A 142 -19.10 14.64 -12.93
C PRO A 142 -17.60 14.44 -12.69
N ILE A 143 -17.06 15.03 -11.61
CA ILE A 143 -15.64 14.90 -11.24
C ILE A 143 -15.36 13.52 -10.66
N LEU A 144 -16.30 12.93 -9.93
CA LEU A 144 -16.14 11.61 -9.33
C LEU A 144 -15.92 10.49 -10.34
N LYS A 145 -16.38 10.63 -11.59
CA LYS A 145 -16.16 9.63 -12.65
C LYS A 145 -14.69 9.35 -12.89
N SER A 146 -13.80 10.32 -12.67
CA SER A 146 -12.36 10.17 -12.80
C SER A 146 -11.68 9.63 -11.54
N ALA A 147 -12.39 9.56 -10.41
CA ALA A 147 -11.84 9.07 -9.15
C ALA A 147 -11.70 7.55 -9.16
N THR A 148 -10.69 7.03 -8.46
CA THR A 148 -10.46 5.59 -8.31
C THR A 148 -10.97 5.12 -6.95
N ALA A 149 -11.68 3.98 -6.91
CA ALA A 149 -12.00 3.26 -5.69
C ALA A 149 -11.16 1.99 -5.59
N SER A 150 -10.68 1.66 -4.41
CA SER A 150 -9.71 0.59 -4.23
C SER A 150 -10.29 -0.62 -3.51
N PHE A 151 -10.12 -1.80 -4.13
CA PHE A 151 -10.29 -3.09 -3.48
C PHE A 151 -8.98 -3.45 -2.81
N GLY A 152 -8.91 -3.33 -1.49
CA GLY A 152 -7.70 -3.58 -0.73
C GLY A 152 -7.55 -5.05 -0.33
N ILE A 153 -6.31 -5.48 -0.10
CA ILE A 153 -6.01 -6.78 0.52
C ILE A 153 -5.06 -6.63 1.69
N THR A 154 -5.17 -7.55 2.65
CA THR A 154 -4.25 -7.71 3.79
C THR A 154 -4.01 -9.19 4.04
N ALA A 155 -2.89 -9.49 4.69
CA ALA A 155 -2.55 -10.83 5.17
C ALA A 155 -2.46 -11.89 4.06
N LEU A 156 -1.84 -11.53 2.92
CA LEU A 156 -1.63 -12.47 1.82
C LEU A 156 -0.65 -13.58 2.21
N ASN A 157 0.37 -13.26 3.00
CA ASN A 157 1.31 -14.26 3.53
C ASN A 157 0.59 -15.28 4.41
N GLU A 158 -0.23 -14.81 5.33
CA GLU A 158 -1.00 -15.68 6.22
C GLU A 158 -2.05 -16.50 5.50
N LEU A 159 -2.61 -15.99 4.40
CA LEU A 159 -3.48 -16.78 3.52
C LEU A 159 -2.70 -17.96 2.92
N GLN A 160 -1.50 -17.73 2.41
CA GLN A 160 -0.64 -18.77 1.84
C GLN A 160 -0.27 -19.81 2.92
N GLU A 161 0.09 -19.35 4.13
CA GLU A 161 0.45 -20.22 5.24
C GLU A 161 -0.72 -21.11 5.71
N VAL A 162 -1.95 -20.59 5.81
CA VAL A 162 -3.10 -21.41 6.20
C VAL A 162 -3.58 -22.36 5.11
N TYR A 163 -3.23 -22.07 3.86
CA TYR A 163 -3.57 -22.92 2.73
C TYR A 163 -2.73 -24.20 2.70
N ASN A 164 -1.40 -24.09 2.83
CA ASN A 164 -0.48 -25.21 2.66
C ASN A 164 0.68 -25.29 3.64
N GLY A 165 0.70 -24.44 4.68
CA GLY A 165 1.75 -24.42 5.71
C GLY A 165 3.05 -23.72 5.30
N LYS A 166 3.10 -23.07 4.13
CA LYS A 166 4.29 -22.40 3.61
C LYS A 166 4.07 -20.89 3.52
N SER A 167 5.10 -20.11 3.86
CA SER A 167 5.08 -18.65 3.70
C SER A 167 5.21 -18.23 2.22
N LEU A 168 5.03 -16.94 1.93
CA LEU A 168 5.30 -16.41 0.58
C LEU A 168 6.75 -16.59 0.14
N VAL A 169 7.69 -16.68 1.10
CA VAL A 169 9.12 -16.91 0.80
C VAL A 169 9.35 -18.33 0.32
N GLU A 170 8.64 -19.31 0.88
CA GLU A 170 8.79 -20.73 0.57
C GLU A 170 7.97 -21.17 -0.65
N ASP A 171 6.85 -20.50 -0.88
CA ASP A 171 5.92 -20.78 -1.98
C ASP A 171 5.31 -19.44 -2.47
N GLY A 172 4.03 -19.29 -2.56
CA GLY A 172 3.31 -18.09 -3.00
C GLY A 172 2.47 -18.34 -4.25
N GLN A 173 2.41 -19.57 -4.74
CA GLN A 173 1.64 -19.89 -5.94
C GLN A 173 0.15 -19.63 -5.73
N PHE A 174 -0.42 -20.12 -4.62
CA PHE A 174 -1.83 -19.87 -4.29
C PHE A 174 -2.13 -18.39 -4.11
N ALA A 175 -1.20 -17.66 -3.48
CA ALA A 175 -1.32 -16.21 -3.33
C ALA A 175 -1.38 -15.47 -4.68
N ILE A 176 -0.57 -15.88 -5.66
CA ILE A 176 -0.61 -15.33 -7.03
C ILE A 176 -1.97 -15.62 -7.67
N GLU A 177 -2.44 -16.85 -7.63
CA GLU A 177 -3.74 -17.27 -8.20
C GLU A 177 -4.90 -16.45 -7.62
N VAL A 178 -4.90 -16.23 -6.31
CA VAL A 178 -5.91 -15.41 -5.63
C VAL A 178 -5.83 -13.95 -6.09
N MET A 179 -4.63 -13.38 -6.21
CA MET A 179 -4.47 -11.99 -6.68
C MET A 179 -4.89 -11.82 -8.15
N GLU A 180 -4.54 -12.76 -9.01
CA GLU A 180 -4.98 -12.77 -10.41
C GLU A 180 -6.50 -12.85 -10.50
N TYR A 181 -7.12 -13.72 -9.70
CA TYR A 181 -8.58 -13.84 -9.61
C TYR A 181 -9.24 -12.53 -9.17
N ILE A 182 -8.76 -11.93 -8.07
CA ILE A 182 -9.30 -10.65 -7.58
C ILE A 182 -9.14 -9.56 -8.65
N ASN A 183 -7.97 -9.48 -9.29
CA ASN A 183 -7.69 -8.47 -10.31
C ASN A 183 -8.61 -8.62 -11.53
N LYS A 184 -8.86 -9.86 -11.97
CA LYS A 184 -9.83 -10.17 -13.02
C LYS A 184 -11.23 -9.65 -12.64
N LYS A 185 -11.71 -9.99 -11.45
CA LYS A 185 -13.02 -9.55 -10.93
C LYS A 185 -13.14 -8.03 -10.82
N VAL A 186 -12.11 -7.36 -10.31
CA VAL A 186 -12.08 -5.90 -10.22
C VAL A 186 -12.17 -5.24 -11.60
N ASN A 187 -11.52 -5.84 -12.61
CA ASN A 187 -11.63 -5.36 -13.99
C ASN A 187 -13.02 -5.61 -14.58
N GLU A 188 -13.64 -6.76 -14.32
CA GLU A 188 -15.03 -7.04 -14.71
C GLU A 188 -15.98 -5.99 -14.12
N PHE A 189 -15.92 -5.74 -12.83
CA PHE A 189 -16.74 -4.72 -12.14
C PHE A 189 -16.53 -3.31 -12.72
N LYS A 190 -15.28 -2.96 -13.04
CA LYS A 190 -14.96 -1.68 -13.66
C LYS A 190 -15.68 -1.48 -15.00
N GLU A 191 -15.67 -2.50 -15.87
CA GLU A 191 -16.34 -2.42 -17.17
C GLU A 191 -17.87 -2.41 -17.01
N GLU A 192 -18.42 -3.20 -16.08
CA GLU A 192 -19.87 -3.25 -15.85
C GLU A 192 -20.44 -1.95 -15.27
N ASP A 193 -19.75 -1.35 -14.31
CA ASP A 193 -20.25 -0.18 -13.56
C ASP A 193 -19.86 1.15 -14.20
N GLY A 194 -18.85 1.16 -15.06
CA GLY A 194 -18.27 2.40 -15.59
C GLY A 194 -17.57 3.28 -14.55
N TRP A 195 -17.11 2.66 -13.44
CA TRP A 195 -16.33 3.28 -12.39
C TRP A 195 -14.90 2.77 -12.40
N LEU A 196 -13.95 3.60 -11.95
CA LEU A 196 -12.55 3.21 -11.88
C LEU A 196 -12.28 2.45 -10.59
N TYR A 197 -12.08 1.14 -10.73
CA TYR A 197 -11.67 0.27 -9.64
C TYR A 197 -10.23 -0.19 -9.82
N ALA A 198 -9.54 -0.51 -8.72
CA ALA A 198 -8.20 -1.05 -8.77
C ALA A 198 -7.88 -1.90 -7.53
N LEU A 199 -7.01 -2.90 -7.71
CA LEU A 199 -6.51 -3.74 -6.62
C LEU A 199 -5.41 -3.01 -5.86
N TYR A 200 -5.55 -2.92 -4.54
CA TYR A 200 -4.74 -2.10 -3.65
C TYR A 200 -4.06 -2.91 -2.54
N GLY A 201 -2.76 -2.80 -2.46
CA GLY A 201 -1.99 -3.32 -1.34
C GLY A 201 -2.16 -2.45 -0.10
N THR A 202 -3.12 -2.79 0.74
CA THR A 202 -3.49 -1.97 1.89
C THR A 202 -2.32 -1.82 2.87
N PRO A 203 -1.94 -0.59 3.28
CA PRO A 203 -0.90 -0.36 4.29
C PRO A 203 -1.22 -1.01 5.63
N ALA A 204 -2.48 -1.09 5.96
CA ALA A 204 -3.10 -1.71 7.14
C ALA A 204 -2.66 -1.13 8.49
N GLU A 205 -1.39 -0.84 8.71
CA GLU A 205 -0.87 -0.21 9.95
C GLU A 205 -1.38 -0.90 11.22
N ASN A 206 -2.17 -0.18 12.05
CA ASN A 206 -2.81 -0.76 13.23
C ASN A 206 -3.90 -1.80 12.89
N LEU A 207 -4.41 -1.80 11.65
CA LEU A 207 -5.41 -2.77 11.23
C LEU A 207 -4.89 -4.20 11.28
N CYS A 208 -3.59 -4.44 11.02
CA CYS A 208 -2.97 -5.76 11.08
C CYS A 208 -3.20 -6.46 12.44
N GLY A 209 -3.01 -5.75 13.54
CA GLY A 209 -3.27 -6.32 14.87
C GLY A 209 -4.75 -6.33 15.26
N LEU A 210 -5.54 -5.35 14.78
CA LEU A 210 -6.98 -5.36 14.99
C LEU A 210 -7.63 -6.57 14.29
N GLN A 211 -7.19 -6.91 13.10
CA GLN A 211 -7.65 -8.08 12.34
C GLN A 211 -7.37 -9.39 13.09
N VAL A 212 -6.20 -9.53 13.71
CA VAL A 212 -5.90 -10.67 14.57
C VAL A 212 -6.88 -10.78 15.73
N LYS A 213 -7.16 -9.67 16.43
CA LYS A 213 -8.14 -9.64 17.53
C LYS A 213 -9.54 -10.04 17.07
N GLN A 214 -9.97 -9.53 15.92
CA GLN A 214 -11.27 -9.87 15.32
C GLN A 214 -11.32 -11.34 14.88
N PHE A 215 -10.24 -11.85 14.31
CA PHE A 215 -10.12 -13.25 13.91
C PHE A 215 -10.22 -14.17 15.11
N ARG A 216 -9.45 -13.92 16.19
CA ARG A 216 -9.53 -14.68 17.45
C ARG A 216 -10.92 -14.71 18.04
N LYS A 217 -11.62 -13.56 18.02
CA LYS A 217 -13.00 -13.49 18.52
C LYS A 217 -13.96 -14.40 17.75
N LYS A 218 -13.75 -14.58 16.45
CA LYS A 218 -14.66 -15.31 15.56
C LYS A 218 -14.30 -16.77 15.35
N TYR A 219 -13.01 -17.09 15.31
CA TYR A 219 -12.49 -18.41 14.94
C TYR A 219 -11.51 -19.00 15.97
N GLY A 220 -11.21 -18.28 17.05
CA GLY A 220 -10.22 -18.72 18.04
C GLY A 220 -8.78 -18.47 17.57
N VAL A 221 -7.86 -19.16 18.24
CA VAL A 221 -6.44 -19.13 17.89
C VAL A 221 -6.18 -20.18 16.81
N VAL A 222 -5.73 -19.71 15.66
CA VAL A 222 -5.38 -20.54 14.51
C VAL A 222 -3.93 -20.27 14.16
N ALA A 223 -3.15 -21.36 14.01
CA ALA A 223 -1.74 -21.29 13.63
C ALA A 223 -1.56 -20.48 12.35
N HIS A 224 -0.47 -19.75 12.27
CA HIS A 224 -0.09 -18.88 11.16
C HIS A 224 -0.92 -17.58 10.99
N VAL A 225 -2.09 -17.46 11.63
CA VAL A 225 -2.94 -16.26 11.49
C VAL A 225 -3.08 -15.50 12.80
N SER A 226 -3.61 -16.18 13.82
CA SER A 226 -4.00 -15.52 15.06
C SER A 226 -3.24 -16.01 16.30
N ASP A 227 -2.25 -16.85 16.12
CA ASP A 227 -1.22 -17.18 17.10
C ASP A 227 -0.16 -16.06 17.28
N LYS A 228 -0.12 -15.13 16.31
CA LYS A 228 0.75 -13.93 16.29
C LYS A 228 -0.03 -12.67 16.73
N PRO A 229 0.65 -11.60 17.17
CA PRO A 229 -0.02 -10.34 17.57
C PRO A 229 -0.49 -9.49 16.41
N TYR A 230 0.03 -9.72 15.19
CA TYR A 230 -0.30 -9.01 13.96
C TYR A 230 -0.16 -9.94 12.75
N VAL A 231 -0.77 -9.57 11.63
CA VAL A 231 -0.62 -10.18 10.30
C VAL A 231 0.17 -9.26 9.37
N SER A 232 0.64 -9.79 8.25
CA SER A 232 1.30 -9.00 7.22
C SER A 232 0.33 -8.00 6.56
N ASN A 233 0.85 -6.89 6.08
CA ASN A 233 0.09 -5.94 5.28
C ASN A 233 0.27 -6.23 3.79
N SER A 234 -0.73 -5.84 2.97
CA SER A 234 -0.60 -5.91 1.52
C SER A 234 -0.23 -7.32 1.02
N PHE A 235 0.72 -7.38 0.09
CA PHE A 235 1.31 -8.59 -0.50
C PHE A 235 2.71 -8.92 0.06
N HIS A 236 3.10 -8.23 1.12
CA HIS A 236 4.43 -8.42 1.71
C HIS A 236 4.54 -9.77 2.43
N CYS A 237 5.73 -10.37 2.39
CA CYS A 237 6.06 -11.46 3.31
C CYS A 237 6.00 -10.97 4.76
N HIS A 238 5.93 -11.89 5.71
CA HIS A 238 5.96 -11.51 7.12
C HIS A 238 7.26 -10.77 7.46
N VAL A 239 7.18 -9.71 8.25
CA VAL A 239 8.33 -8.82 8.53
C VAL A 239 9.48 -9.52 9.26
N SER A 240 9.19 -10.63 9.96
CA SER A 240 10.18 -11.46 10.65
C SER A 240 10.96 -12.40 9.74
N GLU A 241 10.62 -12.48 8.44
CA GLU A 241 11.37 -13.29 7.49
C GLU A 241 12.81 -12.81 7.39
N ASN A 242 13.75 -13.75 7.52
CA ASN A 242 15.18 -13.46 7.49
C ASN A 242 15.73 -13.58 6.06
N ILE A 243 15.32 -12.67 5.21
CA ILE A 243 15.74 -12.60 3.80
C ILE A 243 16.49 -11.30 3.52
N SER A 244 17.42 -11.37 2.58
CA SER A 244 18.17 -10.18 2.14
C SER A 244 17.29 -9.21 1.35
N PRO A 245 17.68 -7.94 1.23
CA PRO A 245 16.98 -6.97 0.38
C PRO A 245 16.78 -7.46 -1.05
N ILE A 246 17.77 -8.13 -1.63
CA ILE A 246 17.71 -8.68 -2.99
C ILE A 246 16.62 -9.76 -3.08
N GLN A 247 16.63 -10.72 -2.14
CA GLN A 247 15.62 -11.79 -2.10
C GLN A 247 14.21 -11.22 -1.92
N LYS A 248 14.07 -10.17 -1.09
CA LYS A 248 12.76 -9.52 -0.91
C LYS A 248 12.29 -8.82 -2.18
N GLN A 249 13.16 -8.11 -2.88
CA GLN A 249 12.82 -7.50 -4.16
C GLN A 249 12.41 -8.56 -5.20
N ASP A 250 13.16 -9.68 -5.30
CA ASP A 250 12.81 -10.79 -6.20
C ASP A 250 11.47 -11.43 -5.85
N LEU A 251 11.24 -11.69 -4.57
CA LEU A 251 9.99 -12.25 -4.08
C LEU A 251 8.79 -11.38 -4.46
N GLU A 252 8.86 -10.09 -4.13
CA GLU A 252 7.72 -9.19 -4.26
C GLU A 252 7.49 -8.73 -5.70
N LYS A 253 8.49 -8.84 -6.60
CA LYS A 253 8.30 -8.62 -8.04
C LYS A 253 7.21 -9.52 -8.62
N ARG A 254 7.06 -10.75 -8.11
CA ARG A 254 6.05 -11.71 -8.55
C ARG A 254 4.61 -11.17 -8.38
N PHE A 255 4.37 -10.34 -7.38
CA PHE A 255 3.07 -9.76 -7.05
C PHE A 255 2.91 -8.33 -7.59
N TRP A 256 4.03 -7.69 -7.95
CA TRP A 256 4.09 -6.25 -8.21
C TRP A 256 3.13 -5.77 -9.28
N ASP A 257 3.08 -6.45 -10.41
CA ASP A 257 2.30 -6.01 -11.56
C ASP A 257 0.80 -6.32 -11.41
N LEU A 258 0.44 -7.18 -10.45
CA LEU A 258 -0.95 -7.46 -10.10
C LEU A 258 -1.60 -6.36 -9.25
N MET A 259 -0.80 -5.53 -8.57
CA MET A 259 -1.25 -4.43 -7.70
C MET A 259 -1.27 -3.11 -8.45
N ASN A 260 -2.32 -2.86 -9.25
CA ASN A 260 -2.43 -1.66 -10.08
C ASN A 260 -3.04 -0.45 -9.38
N GLY A 261 -3.70 -0.63 -8.23
CA GLY A 261 -4.34 0.44 -7.45
C GLY A 261 -3.48 1.00 -6.32
N GLY A 262 -2.34 0.38 -6.05
CA GLY A 262 -1.42 0.89 -5.04
C GLY A 262 -0.48 -0.14 -4.48
N LYS A 263 0.79 0.22 -4.43
CA LYS A 263 1.88 -0.63 -3.99
C LYS A 263 3.10 0.20 -3.64
N ILE A 264 3.91 -0.31 -2.73
CA ILE A 264 5.25 0.20 -2.42
C ILE A 264 6.09 -0.96 -1.93
N GLN A 265 7.35 -0.96 -2.32
CA GLN A 265 8.35 -1.89 -1.82
C GLN A 265 9.08 -1.26 -0.64
N TYR A 266 9.00 -1.88 0.53
CA TYR A 266 9.80 -1.52 1.68
C TYR A 266 10.85 -2.56 1.93
N VAL A 267 12.10 -2.13 1.99
CA VAL A 267 13.23 -3.01 2.25
C VAL A 267 14.08 -2.44 3.36
N LYS A 268 14.39 -3.27 4.35
CA LYS A 268 15.36 -2.95 5.38
C LYS A 268 16.76 -3.06 4.80
N TYR A 269 17.48 -1.95 4.79
CA TYR A 269 18.86 -1.89 4.32
C TYR A 269 19.83 -2.04 5.51
N PRO A 270 20.44 -3.21 5.71
CA PRO A 270 21.34 -3.44 6.85
C PRO A 270 22.74 -2.85 6.66
N ILE A 271 22.89 -1.88 5.76
CA ILE A 271 24.16 -1.34 5.24
C ILE A 271 24.27 0.15 5.48
N ASN A 272 23.95 0.58 6.66
CA ASN A 272 23.73 1.94 7.13
C ASN A 272 24.70 3.01 6.59
N TYR A 273 25.98 2.69 6.44
CA TYR A 273 27.02 3.65 6.06
C TYR A 273 27.56 3.47 4.64
N ASN A 274 27.15 2.39 3.96
CA ASN A 274 27.63 2.10 2.62
C ASN A 274 26.75 2.72 1.55
N LYS A 275 26.99 3.98 1.22
CA LYS A 275 26.26 4.72 0.19
C LYS A 275 26.20 3.99 -1.16
N LYS A 276 27.31 3.36 -1.57
CA LYS A 276 27.37 2.66 -2.86
C LYS A 276 26.44 1.44 -2.87
N ALA A 277 26.36 0.71 -1.78
CA ALA A 277 25.45 -0.43 -1.66
C ALA A 277 23.98 0.01 -1.66
N VAL A 278 23.62 1.08 -0.93
CA VAL A 278 22.28 1.68 -0.97
C VAL A 278 21.92 2.11 -2.39
N GLU A 279 22.85 2.80 -3.09
CA GLU A 279 22.63 3.22 -4.47
C GLU A 279 22.43 2.02 -5.41
N THR A 280 23.21 0.95 -5.25
CA THR A 280 23.09 -0.25 -6.08
C THR A 280 21.75 -0.93 -5.90
N LEU A 281 21.27 -1.07 -4.66
CA LEU A 281 19.95 -1.65 -4.37
C LEU A 281 18.80 -0.78 -4.89
N LEU A 282 18.93 0.54 -4.77
CA LEU A 282 17.94 1.47 -5.34
C LEU A 282 17.90 1.42 -6.86
N ARG A 283 19.05 1.37 -7.54
CA ARG A 283 19.11 1.20 -9.00
C ARG A 283 18.45 -0.09 -9.44
N ARG A 284 18.74 -1.19 -8.74
CA ARG A 284 18.09 -2.48 -8.99
C ARG A 284 16.56 -2.36 -8.84
N ALA A 285 16.07 -1.73 -7.78
CA ALA A 285 14.64 -1.48 -7.59
C ALA A 285 14.03 -0.66 -8.74
N MET A 286 14.74 0.35 -9.23
CA MET A 286 14.30 1.16 -10.39
C MET A 286 14.26 0.33 -11.67
N ASP A 287 15.26 -0.53 -11.92
CA ASP A 287 15.28 -1.42 -13.07
C ASP A 287 14.11 -2.43 -13.02
N MET A 288 13.73 -2.88 -11.84
CA MET A 288 12.56 -3.75 -11.61
C MET A 288 11.19 -3.03 -11.70
N GLY A 289 11.17 -1.72 -11.85
CA GLY A 289 9.93 -0.94 -11.96
C GLY A 289 9.26 -0.62 -10.63
N PHE A 290 9.99 -0.64 -9.52
CA PHE A 290 9.42 -0.43 -8.19
C PHE A 290 9.17 1.04 -7.85
N TYR A 291 8.26 1.23 -6.90
CA TYR A 291 8.21 2.35 -6.00
C TYR A 291 8.82 1.89 -4.69
N GLU A 292 10.02 2.37 -4.38
CA GLU A 292 10.90 1.83 -3.35
C GLU A 292 11.05 2.79 -2.17
N GLY A 293 10.79 2.28 -0.98
CA GLY A 293 11.03 2.97 0.28
C GLY A 293 12.20 2.34 1.05
N VAL A 294 13.23 3.13 1.32
CA VAL A 294 14.36 2.71 2.15
C VAL A 294 13.94 2.67 3.61
N ASN A 295 14.15 1.56 4.30
CA ASN A 295 13.94 1.46 5.73
C ASN A 295 15.26 1.27 6.47
N LEU A 296 15.47 2.08 7.49
CA LEU A 296 16.65 2.13 8.35
C LEU A 296 16.20 2.30 9.81
N ALA A 297 17.01 1.85 10.76
CA ALA A 297 16.76 2.12 12.17
C ALA A 297 17.38 3.48 12.55
N LEU A 298 16.62 4.55 12.44
CA LEU A 298 17.09 5.89 12.79
C LEU A 298 16.87 6.17 14.29
N SER A 299 17.87 6.72 14.96
CA SER A 299 17.80 7.07 16.37
C SER A 299 18.20 8.53 16.60
N TYR A 300 17.56 9.17 17.56
CA TYR A 300 17.77 10.56 17.96
C TYR A 300 18.01 10.63 19.46
N CYS A 301 19.06 11.32 19.89
CA CYS A 301 19.32 11.55 21.29
C CYS A 301 18.52 12.75 21.79
N ASP A 302 17.62 12.53 22.73
CA ASP A 302 16.77 13.59 23.28
C ASP A 302 17.53 14.58 24.16
N ASP A 303 18.73 14.22 24.64
CA ASP A 303 19.51 15.07 25.54
C ASP A 303 20.46 16.02 24.80
N CYS A 304 21.07 15.58 23.68
CA CYS A 304 22.06 16.40 22.97
C CYS A 304 21.77 16.67 21.48
N GLY A 305 20.67 16.11 20.97
CA GLY A 305 20.25 16.28 19.59
C GLY A 305 21.06 15.48 18.57
N HIS A 306 21.98 14.61 19.00
CA HIS A 306 22.74 13.77 18.07
C HIS A 306 21.83 12.74 17.40
N GLN A 307 21.99 12.57 16.08
CA GLN A 307 21.21 11.65 15.27
C GLN A 307 22.13 10.67 14.54
N GLU A 308 21.86 9.40 14.68
CA GLU A 308 22.59 8.31 14.03
C GLU A 308 21.69 7.09 13.86
N LEU A 309 22.12 6.14 13.02
CA LEU A 309 21.40 4.91 12.78
C LEU A 309 21.69 3.91 13.91
N ASP A 310 20.64 3.21 14.35
CA ASP A 310 20.68 2.06 15.26
C ASP A 310 21.44 2.28 16.58
N MET A 311 21.27 3.47 17.18
CA MET A 311 21.87 3.75 18.49
C MET A 311 21.12 3.04 19.61
N ASP A 312 21.85 2.46 20.56
CA ASP A 312 21.36 2.06 21.88
C ASP A 312 21.89 2.98 23.00
N VAL A 313 23.00 3.64 22.72
CA VAL A 313 23.62 4.66 23.57
C VAL A 313 24.12 5.77 22.66
N CYS A 314 23.91 7.03 23.02
CA CYS A 314 24.39 8.14 22.24
C CYS A 314 25.94 8.21 22.28
N PRO A 315 26.62 8.11 21.12
CA PRO A 315 28.09 8.15 21.08
C PRO A 315 28.65 9.53 21.43
N LYS A 316 27.84 10.60 21.38
CA LYS A 316 28.28 11.96 21.67
C LYS A 316 28.21 12.31 23.15
N CYS A 317 27.18 11.87 23.88
CA CYS A 317 26.98 12.27 25.28
C CYS A 317 26.78 11.09 26.25
N GLY A 318 26.81 9.85 25.76
CA GLY A 318 26.61 8.65 26.58
C GLY A 318 25.18 8.41 27.07
N SER A 319 24.23 9.21 26.65
CA SER A 319 22.83 9.08 27.06
C SER A 319 22.15 7.85 26.46
N LYS A 320 21.27 7.23 27.25
CA LYS A 320 20.31 6.21 26.80
C LYS A 320 18.92 6.79 26.54
N ASN A 321 18.75 8.12 26.69
CA ASN A 321 17.50 8.78 26.42
C ASN A 321 17.34 9.02 24.92
N LEU A 322 16.89 7.97 24.20
CA LEU A 322 16.83 7.95 22.74
C LEU A 322 15.39 7.83 22.25
N THR A 323 15.07 8.60 21.23
CA THR A 323 13.87 8.39 20.39
C THR A 323 14.26 7.64 19.14
N LYS A 324 13.64 6.51 18.89
CA LYS A 324 13.78 5.77 17.63
C LYS A 324 12.71 6.24 16.65
N ILE A 325 13.10 6.38 15.40
CA ILE A 325 12.24 6.79 14.30
C ILE A 325 12.16 5.61 13.34
N ASP A 326 10.97 5.09 13.16
CA ASP A 326 10.71 3.93 12.33
C ASP A 326 9.76 4.30 11.19
N ARG A 327 9.86 3.55 10.11
CA ARG A 327 8.94 3.66 9.00
C ARG A 327 7.64 2.94 9.34
N MET A 328 6.51 3.66 9.35
CA MET A 328 5.20 3.03 9.49
C MET A 328 4.80 2.32 8.21
N ASN A 329 4.78 3.08 7.14
CA ASN A 329 4.55 2.68 5.75
C ASN A 329 5.11 3.78 4.85
N GLY A 330 4.27 4.66 4.30
CA GLY A 330 4.71 5.83 3.54
C GLY A 330 5.13 7.02 4.40
N TYR A 331 5.08 6.93 5.72
CA TYR A 331 5.50 7.99 6.65
C TYR A 331 6.31 7.41 7.83
N LEU A 332 6.98 8.29 8.54
CA LEU A 332 7.79 7.95 9.70
C LEU A 332 7.00 8.13 10.99
N ALA A 333 7.29 7.30 11.99
CA ALA A 333 6.74 7.41 13.32
C ALA A 333 7.84 7.39 14.38
N TYR A 334 7.62 8.11 15.46
CA TYR A 334 8.51 8.15 16.61
C TYR A 334 8.12 7.08 17.63
N SER A 335 9.10 6.36 18.17
CA SER A 335 8.87 5.38 19.24
C SER A 335 8.39 6.03 20.55
N ARG A 336 8.65 7.33 20.72
CA ARG A 336 8.18 8.13 21.84
C ARG A 336 7.21 9.19 21.38
N VAL A 337 5.93 8.88 21.43
CA VAL A 337 4.86 9.87 21.26
C VAL A 337 4.07 9.90 22.56
N LYS A 338 3.87 11.08 23.13
CA LYS A 338 3.08 11.28 24.34
C LYS A 338 1.58 11.30 23.99
N GLY A 339 0.74 10.75 24.89
CA GLY A 339 -0.71 10.75 24.74
C GLY A 339 -1.26 9.63 23.85
N ASP A 340 -2.46 9.80 23.33
CA ASP A 340 -3.23 8.78 22.60
C ASP A 340 -2.73 8.52 21.17
N SER A 341 -1.80 9.34 20.69
CA SER A 341 -1.16 9.17 19.38
C SER A 341 -0.07 8.08 19.36
N ARG A 342 0.09 7.34 20.45
CA ARG A 342 1.06 6.23 20.54
C ARG A 342 0.74 5.14 19.53
N LEU A 343 1.81 4.53 19.02
CA LEU A 343 1.67 3.30 18.27
C LEU A 343 1.02 2.22 19.14
N ALA A 344 0.10 1.46 18.55
CA ALA A 344 -0.51 0.33 19.23
C ALA A 344 0.55 -0.73 19.59
N ALA A 345 0.35 -1.46 20.71
CA ALA A 345 1.30 -2.44 21.20
C ALA A 345 1.73 -3.46 20.13
N HIS A 346 0.78 -3.99 19.38
CA HIS A 346 1.06 -4.94 18.28
C HIS A 346 1.88 -4.32 17.14
N LYS A 347 1.78 -3.01 16.91
CA LYS A 347 2.61 -2.32 15.92
C LYS A 347 4.03 -2.10 16.42
N MET A 348 4.21 -1.87 17.70
CA MET A 348 5.53 -1.84 18.33
C MET A 348 6.22 -3.20 18.31
N GLU A 349 5.46 -4.30 18.46
CA GLU A 349 5.99 -5.65 18.31
C GLU A 349 6.39 -5.92 16.87
N GLU A 350 5.55 -5.57 15.88
CA GLU A 350 5.88 -5.68 14.46
C GLU A 350 7.19 -4.94 14.10
N ILE A 351 7.38 -3.72 14.60
CA ILE A 351 8.60 -2.93 14.35
C ILE A 351 9.83 -3.64 14.92
N LYS A 352 9.72 -4.23 16.12
CA LYS A 352 10.82 -5.00 16.75
C LYS A 352 11.17 -6.25 15.96
N ASP A 353 10.17 -6.91 15.39
CA ASP A 353 10.35 -8.18 14.68
C ASP A 353 10.87 -7.98 13.24
N ARG A 354 10.95 -6.74 12.74
CA ARG A 354 11.38 -6.46 11.37
C ARG A 354 12.80 -6.92 11.08
N LYS A 355 12.92 -7.88 10.18
CA LYS A 355 14.18 -8.34 9.60
C LYS A 355 14.28 -7.97 8.12
N SER A 356 13.20 -8.13 7.38
CA SER A 356 13.14 -7.91 5.93
C SER A 356 12.57 -6.55 5.53
N MET A 357 11.82 -5.90 6.42
CA MET A 357 11.08 -4.66 6.13
C MET A 357 11.60 -3.43 6.89
#